data_88c64bf542a653e66281a1206d2f38e2
#
_entry.id   88c64bf542a653e66281a1206d2f38e2
#
_cell.length_a   1.000
_cell.length_b   1.000
_cell.length_c   1.000
_cell.angle_alpha   90.00
_cell.angle_beta   90.00
_cell.angle_gamma   90.00
#
_symmetry.space_group_name_H-M   'P 1'
#
loop_
_entity.id
_entity.type
_entity.pdbx_description
1 polymer ?
#
loop_
_entity_poly.entity_id
_entity_poly.type
_entity_poly.pdbx_seq_one_letter_code
_entity_poly.pdbx_strand_id
1 'polypeptide(L)'
;MIVAHPDDETLWGGAHLSKKGYFVVCMTNGYNIKRAIDFKKVIKFTKNSGIILNYPDLQDDIKDEWFEAEDGIIQDIRTLLNYKNWKIIVTHGPEGTTGHIHHKKLSNYITKVAKENNKFNILYYFGIFYKKKELPNNLKGISRKDFLYKRREISIYKSVKKDIHRLWYHFIQFENWISAINWEKNNIK
;
A
#
# COMPACT_ATOMS: atom_id res chain seq x y z
N MET A 1 -7.12 -2.30 3.57
CA MET A 1 -5.85 -1.81 3.01
C MET A 1 -6.07 -1.50 1.56
N ILE A 2 -5.66 -0.32 1.08
CA ILE A 2 -5.81 0.07 -0.33
C ILE A 2 -4.43 0.51 -0.82
N VAL A 3 -3.93 -0.13 -1.87
CA VAL A 3 -2.58 0.07 -2.42
C VAL A 3 -2.62 0.34 -3.92
N ALA A 4 -1.60 1.01 -4.43
CA ALA A 4 -1.54 1.35 -5.84
C ALA A 4 -1.16 0.14 -6.72
N HIS A 5 -0.11 -0.58 -6.36
CA HIS A 5 0.47 -1.64 -7.19
C HIS A 5 0.53 -2.99 -6.47
N PRO A 6 0.52 -4.11 -7.21
CA PRO A 6 0.80 -5.43 -6.65
C PRO A 6 2.26 -5.48 -6.16
N ASP A 7 2.49 -5.68 -4.90
CA ASP A 7 3.67 -5.73 -4.06
C ASP A 7 3.66 -4.70 -2.92
N ASP A 8 2.99 -3.57 -3.08
CA ASP A 8 2.90 -2.53 -2.05
C ASP A 8 2.34 -3.05 -0.73
N GLU A 9 1.29 -3.88 -0.77
CA GLU A 9 0.67 -4.46 0.42
C GLU A 9 1.66 -5.31 1.23
N THR A 10 2.58 -5.95 0.53
CA THR A 10 3.63 -6.77 1.13
C THR A 10 4.81 -5.91 1.60
N LEU A 11 5.24 -4.95 0.77
CA LEU A 11 6.37 -4.07 1.09
C LEU A 11 6.10 -3.21 2.32
N TRP A 12 4.89 -2.68 2.43
CA TRP A 12 4.54 -1.69 3.46
C TRP A 12 3.64 -2.25 4.56
N GLY A 13 3.10 -3.47 4.40
CA GLY A 13 2.15 -4.06 5.33
C GLY A 13 2.20 -5.57 5.51
N GLY A 14 3.25 -6.26 5.04
CA GLY A 14 3.32 -7.72 5.09
C GLY A 14 3.27 -8.32 6.49
N ALA A 15 3.94 -7.68 7.47
CA ALA A 15 3.85 -8.11 8.87
C ALA A 15 2.43 -7.95 9.45
N HIS A 16 1.69 -6.93 9.00
CA HIS A 16 0.29 -6.74 9.37
C HIS A 16 -0.60 -7.78 8.71
N LEU A 17 -0.37 -8.09 7.43
CA LEU A 17 -1.13 -9.14 6.72
C LEU A 17 -1.01 -10.50 7.39
N SER A 18 0.12 -10.80 8.07
CA SER A 18 0.28 -12.04 8.85
C SER A 18 -0.75 -12.19 9.97
N LYS A 19 -1.32 -11.09 10.46
CA LYS A 19 -2.34 -11.08 11.53
C LYS A 19 -3.75 -11.37 11.03
N LYS A 20 -3.94 -11.45 9.72
CA LYS A 20 -5.22 -11.71 9.02
C LYS A 20 -6.30 -10.65 9.25
N GLY A 21 -7.44 -10.83 8.60
CA GLY A 21 -8.60 -9.95 8.75
C GLY A 21 -8.55 -8.70 7.87
N TYR A 22 -7.59 -8.61 6.95
CA TYR A 22 -7.53 -7.53 5.97
C TYR A 22 -8.34 -7.86 4.72
N PHE A 23 -8.98 -6.83 4.19
CA PHE A 23 -9.43 -6.79 2.80
C PHE A 23 -8.48 -5.87 2.04
N VAL A 24 -7.77 -6.42 1.07
CA VAL A 24 -6.74 -5.70 0.31
C VAL A 24 -7.27 -5.35 -1.06
N VAL A 25 -7.23 -4.07 -1.40
CA VAL A 25 -7.58 -3.58 -2.75
C VAL A 25 -6.31 -3.04 -3.39
N CYS A 26 -5.92 -3.64 -4.50
CA CYS A 26 -4.86 -3.14 -5.35
C CYS A 26 -5.49 -2.43 -6.56
N MET A 27 -5.11 -1.19 -6.82
CA MET A 27 -5.79 -0.36 -7.80
C MET A 27 -5.41 -0.69 -9.24
N THR A 28 -4.17 -1.08 -9.49
CA THR A 28 -3.65 -1.26 -10.85
C THR A 28 -3.25 -2.70 -11.16
N ASN A 29 -2.92 -2.95 -12.43
CA ASN A 29 -2.26 -4.18 -12.91
C ASN A 29 -3.11 -5.46 -12.87
N GLY A 30 -4.42 -5.38 -12.70
CA GLY A 30 -5.29 -6.57 -12.81
C GLY A 30 -5.23 -7.20 -14.22
N TYR A 31 -5.00 -6.40 -15.25
CA TYR A 31 -4.78 -6.85 -16.64
C TYR A 31 -3.40 -7.50 -16.85
N ASN A 32 -2.42 -7.21 -16.00
CA ASN A 32 -1.10 -7.83 -16.07
C ASN A 32 -1.14 -9.21 -15.39
N ILE A 33 -1.30 -10.25 -16.19
CA ILE A 33 -1.50 -11.63 -15.71
C ILE A 33 -0.43 -12.04 -14.69
N LYS A 34 0.84 -11.72 -14.92
CA LYS A 34 1.94 -12.12 -14.02
C LYS A 34 1.81 -11.44 -12.66
N ARG A 35 1.62 -10.13 -12.63
CA ARG A 35 1.45 -9.35 -11.40
C ARG A 35 0.16 -9.71 -10.65
N ALA A 36 -0.93 -9.90 -11.38
CA ALA A 36 -2.22 -10.31 -10.79
C ALA A 36 -2.15 -11.71 -10.15
N ILE A 37 -1.44 -12.65 -10.77
CA ILE A 37 -1.22 -13.99 -10.20
C ILE A 37 -0.38 -13.90 -8.92
N ASP A 38 0.70 -13.12 -8.91
CA ASP A 38 1.55 -12.96 -7.72
C ASP A 38 0.75 -12.34 -6.57
N PHE A 39 -0.02 -11.26 -6.81
CA PHE A 39 -0.94 -10.67 -5.85
C PHE A 39 -1.92 -11.69 -5.26
N LYS A 40 -2.65 -12.40 -6.12
CA LYS A 40 -3.62 -13.43 -5.69
C LYS A 40 -2.98 -14.52 -4.83
N LYS A 41 -1.75 -14.93 -5.17
CA LYS A 41 -0.98 -15.90 -4.37
C LYS A 41 -0.62 -15.36 -3.00
N VAL A 42 -0.22 -14.09 -2.88
CA VAL A 42 0.07 -13.46 -1.58
C VAL A 42 -1.21 -13.37 -0.74
N ILE A 43 -2.32 -12.91 -1.31
CA ILE A 43 -3.60 -12.84 -0.60
C ILE A 43 -4.01 -14.24 -0.07
N LYS A 44 -3.86 -15.28 -0.89
CA LYS A 44 -4.11 -16.67 -0.48
C LYS A 44 -3.15 -17.14 0.61
N PHE A 45 -1.83 -16.87 0.46
CA PHE A 45 -0.80 -17.26 1.42
C PHE A 45 -1.04 -16.63 2.79
N THR A 46 -1.39 -15.35 2.84
CA THR A 46 -1.67 -14.59 4.07
C THR A 46 -3.03 -14.90 4.65
N LYS A 47 -3.89 -15.67 3.95
CA LYS A 47 -5.27 -15.98 4.33
C LYS A 47 -6.11 -14.73 4.59
N ASN A 48 -5.88 -13.71 3.81
CA ASN A 48 -6.68 -12.48 3.73
C ASN A 48 -7.65 -12.56 2.54
N SER A 49 -8.49 -11.53 2.40
CA SER A 49 -9.32 -11.33 1.22
C SER A 49 -8.79 -10.14 0.43
N GLY A 50 -8.99 -10.11 -0.87
CA GLY A 50 -8.56 -8.97 -1.68
C GLY A 50 -9.03 -9.04 -3.12
N ILE A 51 -9.01 -7.89 -3.75
CA ILE A 51 -9.30 -7.69 -5.17
C ILE A 51 -8.18 -6.88 -5.82
N ILE A 52 -8.00 -7.05 -7.10
CA ILE A 52 -7.09 -6.25 -7.93
C ILE A 52 -7.88 -5.65 -9.07
N LEU A 53 -7.76 -4.34 -9.23
CA LEU A 53 -8.46 -3.56 -10.24
C LEU A 53 -7.58 -3.31 -11.46
N ASN A 54 -8.15 -2.66 -12.46
CA ASN A 54 -7.53 -2.44 -13.77
C ASN A 54 -7.26 -0.98 -14.09
N TYR A 55 -7.11 -0.12 -13.06
CA TYR A 55 -6.72 1.25 -13.34
C TYR A 55 -5.35 1.28 -14.02
N PRO A 56 -5.11 2.25 -14.91
CA PRO A 56 -3.89 2.28 -15.69
C PRO A 56 -2.65 2.48 -14.79
N ASP A 57 -1.53 1.86 -15.18
CA ASP A 57 -0.23 2.01 -14.52
C ASP A 57 0.77 2.63 -15.49
N LEU A 58 1.07 1.92 -16.59
CA LEU A 58 1.92 2.36 -17.67
C LEU A 58 1.14 2.33 -18.98
N GLN A 59 1.25 3.39 -19.75
CA GLN A 59 0.80 3.47 -21.14
C GLN A 59 2.02 3.83 -22.00
N ASP A 60 2.41 2.94 -22.92
CA ASP A 60 3.60 3.09 -23.76
C ASP A 60 4.87 3.43 -22.96
N ASP A 61 5.12 2.68 -21.87
CA ASP A 61 6.22 2.87 -20.90
C ASP A 61 6.19 4.22 -20.15
N ILE A 62 5.17 5.04 -20.35
CA ILE A 62 4.95 6.28 -19.60
C ILE A 62 3.96 6.00 -18.45
N LYS A 63 4.26 6.52 -17.26
CA LYS A 63 3.34 6.42 -16.13
C LYS A 63 2.07 7.21 -16.42
N ASP A 64 0.93 6.52 -16.34
CA ASP A 64 -0.36 7.19 -16.38
C ASP A 64 -0.54 8.03 -15.10
N GLU A 65 -1.01 9.25 -15.23
CA GLU A 65 -1.23 10.12 -14.10
C GLU A 65 -2.69 10.09 -13.57
N TRP A 66 -3.51 9.15 -14.05
CA TRP A 66 -4.92 8.98 -13.63
C TRP A 66 -5.83 10.20 -13.85
N PHE A 67 -5.50 11.08 -14.80
CA PHE A 67 -6.35 12.24 -15.07
C PHE A 67 -7.74 11.83 -15.54
N GLU A 68 -7.82 10.90 -16.48
CA GLU A 68 -9.09 10.40 -17.01
C GLU A 68 -9.75 9.37 -16.09
N ALA A 69 -8.98 8.70 -15.23
CA ALA A 69 -9.46 7.68 -14.32
C ALA A 69 -9.89 8.23 -12.94
N GLU A 70 -9.61 9.50 -12.63
CA GLU A 70 -9.75 10.09 -11.30
C GLU A 70 -11.14 9.91 -10.71
N ASP A 71 -12.19 10.27 -11.45
CA ASP A 71 -13.56 10.17 -10.97
C ASP A 71 -13.96 8.72 -10.65
N GLY A 72 -13.57 7.78 -11.50
CA GLY A 72 -13.79 6.35 -11.29
C GLY A 72 -13.08 5.85 -10.04
N ILE A 73 -11.83 6.23 -9.86
CA ILE A 73 -11.03 5.87 -8.68
C ILE A 73 -11.68 6.41 -7.40
N ILE A 74 -12.08 7.68 -7.39
CA ILE A 74 -12.73 8.30 -6.23
C ILE A 74 -14.06 7.62 -5.92
N GLN A 75 -14.85 7.26 -6.93
CA GLN A 75 -16.12 6.56 -6.74
C GLN A 75 -15.93 5.15 -6.17
N ASP A 76 -14.94 4.41 -6.67
CA ASP A 76 -14.60 3.10 -6.13
C ASP A 76 -14.11 3.20 -4.67
N ILE A 77 -13.26 4.19 -4.35
CA ILE A 77 -12.81 4.44 -2.98
C ILE A 77 -14.02 4.75 -2.09
N ARG A 78 -14.96 5.58 -2.53
CA ARG A 78 -16.17 5.91 -1.76
C ARG A 78 -17.00 4.67 -1.49
N THR A 79 -17.19 3.83 -2.48
CA THR A 79 -17.87 2.55 -2.36
C THR A 79 -17.17 1.63 -1.36
N LEU A 80 -15.86 1.46 -1.48
CA LEU A 80 -15.05 0.64 -0.59
C LEU A 80 -15.09 1.12 0.86
N LEU A 81 -14.92 2.42 1.08
CA LEU A 81 -14.93 2.97 2.43
C LEU A 81 -16.31 2.81 3.10
N ASN A 82 -17.39 2.83 2.34
CA ASN A 82 -18.76 2.71 2.86
C ASN A 82 -19.30 1.27 2.85
N TYR A 83 -18.56 0.31 2.27
CA TYR A 83 -19.00 -1.08 2.15
C TYR A 83 -19.34 -1.73 3.50
N LYS A 84 -18.60 -1.40 4.56
CA LYS A 84 -18.84 -1.86 5.93
C LYS A 84 -18.19 -0.95 6.97
N ASN A 85 -18.45 -1.22 8.24
CA ASN A 85 -17.75 -0.54 9.34
C ASN A 85 -16.32 -1.09 9.50
N TRP A 86 -15.37 -0.45 8.85
CA TRP A 86 -13.96 -0.78 8.95
C TRP A 86 -13.41 -0.40 10.32
N LYS A 87 -12.57 -1.25 10.91
CA LYS A 87 -11.84 -0.91 12.14
C LYS A 87 -10.66 0.02 11.85
N ILE A 88 -10.00 -0.20 10.72
CA ILE A 88 -8.90 0.63 10.23
C ILE A 88 -8.96 0.68 8.70
N ILE A 89 -8.49 1.78 8.15
CA ILE A 89 -8.21 1.97 6.73
C ILE A 89 -6.72 2.28 6.65
N VAL A 90 -5.97 1.67 5.74
CA VAL A 90 -4.56 1.97 5.55
C VAL A 90 -4.22 2.10 4.08
N THR A 91 -3.37 3.08 3.77
CA THR A 91 -2.90 3.38 2.42
C THR A 91 -1.52 4.04 2.45
N HIS A 92 -1.03 4.48 1.29
CA HIS A 92 0.22 5.24 1.16
C HIS A 92 0.19 6.55 1.93
N GLY A 93 1.36 7.03 2.35
CA GLY A 93 1.51 8.36 2.93
C GLY A 93 1.30 9.48 1.90
N PRO A 94 0.98 10.72 2.34
CA PRO A 94 0.74 11.85 1.45
C PRO A 94 1.90 12.17 0.50
N GLU A 95 3.14 11.94 0.93
CA GLU A 95 4.35 12.11 0.10
C GLU A 95 4.57 10.94 -0.88
N GLY A 96 3.68 9.96 -0.89
CA GLY A 96 3.70 8.82 -1.80
C GLY A 96 4.64 7.70 -1.38
N THR A 97 4.98 7.59 -0.10
CA THR A 97 5.88 6.57 0.48
C THR A 97 7.30 6.63 -0.13
N THR A 98 7.44 6.35 -1.42
CA THR A 98 8.69 6.47 -2.19
C THR A 98 8.71 7.67 -3.14
N GLY A 99 7.72 8.56 -3.05
CA GLY A 99 7.53 9.69 -3.96
C GLY A 99 6.77 9.34 -5.26
N HIS A 100 6.25 8.10 -5.38
CA HIS A 100 5.55 7.66 -6.59
C HIS A 100 4.24 8.41 -6.80
N ILE A 101 3.95 8.82 -8.03
CA ILE A 101 2.77 9.64 -8.35
C ILE A 101 1.45 8.95 -8.00
N HIS A 102 1.28 7.66 -8.31
CA HIS A 102 0.08 6.91 -7.96
C HIS A 102 -0.11 6.81 -6.44
N HIS A 103 0.97 6.64 -5.67
CA HIS A 103 0.88 6.61 -4.21
C HIS A 103 0.40 7.95 -3.65
N LYS A 104 0.92 9.07 -4.18
CA LYS A 104 0.49 10.42 -3.79
C LYS A 104 -0.99 10.67 -4.12
N LYS A 105 -1.39 10.37 -5.35
CA LYS A 105 -2.78 10.56 -5.80
C LYS A 105 -3.73 9.66 -5.00
N LEU A 106 -3.40 8.37 -4.83
CA LEU A 106 -4.22 7.45 -4.06
C LEU A 106 -4.38 7.88 -2.60
N SER A 107 -3.29 8.31 -1.97
CA SER A 107 -3.30 8.87 -0.62
C SER A 107 -4.23 10.09 -0.53
N ASN A 108 -4.13 11.01 -1.47
CA ASN A 108 -4.97 12.22 -1.52
C ASN A 108 -6.45 11.86 -1.68
N TYR A 109 -6.80 10.98 -2.61
CA TYR A 109 -8.19 10.58 -2.86
C TYR A 109 -8.80 9.88 -1.65
N ILE A 110 -8.06 8.93 -1.04
CA ILE A 110 -8.53 8.22 0.16
C ILE A 110 -8.69 9.18 1.33
N THR A 111 -7.76 10.09 1.53
CA THR A 111 -7.82 11.11 2.59
C THR A 111 -9.04 12.02 2.44
N LYS A 112 -9.29 12.51 1.22
CA LYS A 112 -10.46 13.31 0.89
C LYS A 112 -11.76 12.56 1.22
N VAL A 113 -11.92 11.35 0.67
CA VAL A 113 -13.12 10.54 0.88
C VAL A 113 -13.28 10.12 2.34
N ALA A 114 -12.20 9.83 3.07
CA ALA A 114 -12.25 9.50 4.48
C ALA A 114 -12.72 10.68 5.34
N LYS A 115 -12.31 11.91 5.01
CA LYS A 115 -12.81 13.14 5.67
C LYS A 115 -14.29 13.37 5.39
N GLU A 116 -14.72 13.25 4.12
CA GLU A 116 -16.12 13.39 3.70
C GLU A 116 -17.06 12.39 4.40
N ASN A 117 -16.58 11.19 4.73
CA ASN A 117 -17.36 10.10 5.30
C ASN A 117 -17.10 9.86 6.81
N ASN A 118 -16.51 10.82 7.52
CA ASN A 118 -16.19 10.72 8.96
C ASN A 118 -15.35 9.50 9.34
N LYS A 119 -14.44 9.08 8.45
CA LYS A 119 -13.55 7.91 8.64
C LYS A 119 -12.07 8.29 8.80
N PHE A 120 -11.78 9.57 8.89
CA PHE A 120 -10.40 10.08 9.03
C PHE A 120 -9.71 9.61 10.32
N ASN A 121 -10.48 9.42 11.39
CA ASN A 121 -10.00 8.94 12.68
C ASN A 121 -9.50 7.48 12.67
N ILE A 122 -9.92 6.68 11.68
CA ILE A 122 -9.48 5.29 11.50
C ILE A 122 -8.54 5.12 10.31
N LEU A 123 -8.15 6.22 9.66
CA LEU A 123 -7.20 6.21 8.55
C LEU A 123 -5.76 6.18 9.07
N TYR A 124 -4.96 5.32 8.47
CA TYR A 124 -3.52 5.18 8.71
C TYR A 124 -2.77 5.28 7.38
N TYR A 125 -1.59 5.83 7.44
CA TYR A 125 -0.64 5.86 6.33
C TYR A 125 0.50 4.88 6.59
N PHE A 126 1.02 4.29 5.53
CA PHE A 126 2.33 3.66 5.59
C PHE A 126 3.35 4.71 6.03
N GLY A 127 4.26 4.30 6.91
CA GLY A 127 5.25 5.20 7.47
C GLY A 127 6.25 5.72 6.43
N ILE A 128 7.07 6.65 6.87
CA ILE A 128 8.08 7.27 6.01
C ILE A 128 9.08 6.22 5.55
N PHE A 129 9.35 6.20 4.25
CA PHE A 129 10.43 5.42 3.64
C PHE A 129 11.74 6.21 3.74
N TYR A 130 12.80 5.53 4.12
CA TYR A 130 14.15 6.08 4.16
C TYR A 130 15.06 5.32 3.19
N LYS A 131 15.87 6.05 2.43
CA LYS A 131 16.95 5.44 1.66
C LYS A 131 17.97 4.82 2.61
N LYS A 132 18.72 3.82 2.15
CA LYS A 132 19.66 3.06 2.99
C LYS A 132 20.62 3.94 3.80
N LYS A 133 21.10 5.05 3.22
CA LYS A 133 22.03 5.98 3.87
C LYS A 133 21.36 6.97 4.84
N GLU A 134 20.03 7.08 4.76
CA GLU A 134 19.21 8.02 5.53
C GLU A 134 18.45 7.34 6.67
N LEU A 135 18.65 6.04 6.88
CA LEU A 135 17.94 5.24 7.87
C LEU A 135 18.26 5.75 9.29
N PRO A 136 17.24 6.18 10.06
CA PRO A 136 17.45 6.58 11.45
C PRO A 136 17.89 5.39 12.31
N ASN A 137 18.89 5.59 13.17
CA ASN A 137 19.42 4.55 14.05
C ASN A 137 18.38 4.01 15.06
N ASN A 138 17.38 4.80 15.40
CA ASN A 138 16.32 4.46 16.34
C ASN A 138 15.03 3.94 15.68
N LEU A 139 15.03 3.72 14.37
CA LEU A 139 13.86 3.21 13.67
C LEU A 139 13.55 1.78 14.13
N LYS A 140 12.36 1.60 14.71
CA LYS A 140 11.95 0.29 15.25
C LYS A 140 11.58 -0.67 14.14
N GLY A 141 12.30 -1.79 14.06
CA GLY A 141 11.97 -2.89 13.16
C GLY A 141 10.80 -3.75 13.65
N ILE A 142 10.22 -4.53 12.73
CA ILE A 142 9.26 -5.57 13.06
C ILE A 142 9.96 -6.76 13.75
N SER A 143 9.18 -7.64 14.39
CA SER A 143 9.75 -8.83 15.04
C SER A 143 10.46 -9.74 14.02
N ARG A 144 11.44 -10.54 14.49
CA ARG A 144 12.10 -11.54 13.65
C ARG A 144 11.11 -12.51 13.00
N LYS A 145 10.05 -12.89 13.72
CA LYS A 145 8.99 -13.76 13.20
C LYS A 145 8.26 -13.10 12.03
N ASP A 146 7.83 -11.85 12.22
CA ASP A 146 7.12 -11.09 11.18
C ASP A 146 8.02 -10.81 9.97
N PHE A 147 9.30 -10.52 10.20
CA PHE A 147 10.27 -10.34 9.14
C PHE A 147 10.44 -11.60 8.28
N LEU A 148 10.56 -12.78 8.91
CA LEU A 148 10.66 -14.04 8.17
C LEU A 148 9.38 -14.35 7.39
N TYR A 149 8.22 -14.02 7.96
CA TYR A 149 6.94 -14.17 7.27
C TYR A 149 6.86 -13.25 6.05
N LYS A 150 7.13 -11.96 6.22
CA LYS A 150 7.17 -10.97 5.15
C LYS A 150 8.16 -11.34 4.03
N ARG A 151 9.31 -11.88 4.36
CA ARG A 151 10.25 -12.39 3.34
C ARG A 151 9.65 -13.51 2.48
N ARG A 152 8.81 -14.37 3.05
CA ARG A 152 8.09 -15.41 2.29
C ARG A 152 7.06 -14.79 1.35
N GLU A 153 6.31 -13.78 1.81
CA GLU A 153 5.39 -13.03 0.97
C GLU A 153 6.12 -12.40 -0.22
N ILE A 154 7.22 -11.68 0.04
CA ILE A 154 8.07 -11.07 -0.99
C ILE A 154 8.57 -12.11 -2.00
N SER A 155 8.91 -13.32 -1.54
CA SER A 155 9.40 -14.38 -2.44
C SER A 155 8.35 -14.89 -3.43
N ILE A 156 7.07 -14.63 -3.18
CA ILE A 156 5.96 -14.95 -4.09
C ILE A 156 5.96 -14.01 -5.28
N TYR A 157 6.32 -12.74 -5.09
CA TYR A 157 6.40 -11.74 -6.14
C TYR A 157 7.58 -11.98 -7.08
N LYS A 158 7.40 -12.92 -8.02
CA LYS A 158 8.44 -13.24 -9.02
C LYS A 158 8.53 -12.18 -10.11
N SER A 159 7.40 -11.55 -10.45
CA SER A 159 7.29 -10.57 -11.52
C SER A 159 8.11 -9.29 -11.28
N VAL A 160 8.30 -8.91 -10.00
CA VAL A 160 9.02 -7.68 -9.60
C VAL A 160 10.19 -7.94 -8.64
N LYS A 161 10.60 -9.20 -8.51
CA LYS A 161 11.64 -9.62 -7.56
C LYS A 161 12.93 -8.80 -7.65
N LYS A 162 13.38 -8.51 -8.86
CA LYS A 162 14.64 -7.76 -9.07
C LYS A 162 14.54 -6.33 -8.52
N ASP A 163 13.41 -5.67 -8.74
CA ASP A 163 13.19 -4.30 -8.28
C ASP A 163 13.05 -4.23 -6.76
N ILE A 164 12.31 -5.16 -6.16
CA ILE A 164 12.22 -5.26 -4.70
C ILE A 164 13.61 -5.40 -4.07
N HIS A 165 14.45 -6.30 -4.57
CA HIS A 165 15.79 -6.51 -4.04
C HIS A 165 16.70 -5.30 -4.24
N ARG A 166 16.62 -4.65 -5.40
CA ARG A 166 17.46 -3.50 -5.74
C ARG A 166 17.10 -2.24 -4.94
N LEU A 167 15.80 -1.96 -4.80
CA LEU A 167 15.32 -0.66 -4.35
C LEU A 167 14.89 -0.65 -2.87
N TRP A 168 14.24 -1.71 -2.39
CA TRP A 168 13.51 -1.66 -1.12
C TRP A 168 13.92 -2.72 -0.09
N TYR A 169 14.75 -3.69 -0.45
CA TYR A 169 15.08 -4.81 0.43
C TYR A 169 15.68 -4.39 1.78
N HIS A 170 16.43 -3.29 1.83
CA HIS A 170 16.99 -2.73 3.06
C HIS A 170 15.91 -2.24 4.03
N PHE A 171 14.72 -1.94 3.53
CA PHE A 171 13.63 -1.34 4.30
C PHE A 171 12.53 -2.34 4.70
N ILE A 172 12.52 -3.56 4.16
CA ILE A 172 11.44 -4.55 4.42
C ILE A 172 11.27 -4.94 5.87
N GLN A 173 12.27 -4.70 6.71
CA GLN A 173 12.21 -4.95 8.15
C GLN A 173 11.45 -3.88 8.95
N PHE A 174 10.93 -2.86 8.29
CA PHE A 174 10.23 -1.76 8.95
C PHE A 174 8.79 -1.66 8.45
N GLU A 175 7.85 -1.47 9.37
CA GLU A 175 6.45 -1.16 9.11
C GLU A 175 5.95 -0.21 10.20
N ASN A 176 6.13 1.07 9.98
CA ASN A 176 5.77 2.11 10.95
C ASN A 176 4.54 2.86 10.46
N TRP A 177 3.36 2.28 10.63
CA TRP A 177 2.12 2.94 10.26
C TRP A 177 1.81 4.10 11.19
N ILE A 178 1.38 5.20 10.60
CA ILE A 178 1.09 6.45 11.32
C ILE A 178 -0.38 6.80 11.07
N SER A 179 -1.15 7.07 12.15
CA SER A 179 -2.52 7.55 11.98
C SER A 179 -2.55 8.89 11.24
N ALA A 180 -3.56 9.10 10.41
CA ALA A 180 -3.69 10.33 9.64
C ALA A 180 -3.76 11.57 10.56
N ILE A 181 -4.38 11.44 11.73
CA ILE A 181 -4.41 12.49 12.75
C ILE A 181 -3.00 12.85 13.24
N ASN A 182 -2.16 11.85 13.53
CA ASN A 182 -0.79 12.10 13.99
C ASN A 182 0.09 12.62 12.85
N TRP A 183 -0.17 12.21 11.63
CA TRP A 183 0.52 12.73 10.45
C TRP A 183 0.31 14.24 10.30
N GLU A 184 -0.93 14.70 10.37
CA GLU A 184 -1.27 16.14 10.30
C GLU A 184 -0.70 16.92 11.51
N LYS A 185 -0.83 16.39 12.74
CA LYS A 185 -0.31 17.06 13.95
C LYS A 185 1.20 17.27 13.94
N ASN A 186 1.94 16.32 13.41
CA ASN A 186 3.40 16.37 13.40
C ASN A 186 3.97 17.10 12.17
N ASN A 187 3.10 17.67 11.29
CA ASN A 187 3.50 18.28 10.02
C ASN A 187 4.52 17.41 9.25
N ILE A 188 4.30 16.09 9.26
CA ILE A 188 5.17 15.15 8.55
C ILE A 188 4.98 15.44 7.05
N LYS A 189 6.05 15.96 6.43
CA LYS A 189 6.11 16.30 5.00
C LYS A 189 6.83 15.22 4.25
#